data_b39fcea73c5d23317848588d2e418ad5
#
_entry.id   b39fcea73c5d23317848588d2e418ad5
#
_cell.length_a   1.000
_cell.length_b   1.000
_cell.length_c   1.000
_cell.angle_alpha   90.00
_cell.angle_beta   90.00
_cell.angle_gamma   90.00
#
_symmetry.space_group_name_H-M   'P 1'
#
loop_
_entity.id
_entity.type
_entity.pdbx_description
1 polymer ?
#
loop_
_entity_poly.entity_id
_entity_poly.type
_entity_poly.pdbx_seq_one_letter_code
_entity_poly.pdbx_strand_id
1 'polypeptide(L)'
;MKKFLLLLAFILPMACSFVACSSDDEPLTEYNADWIIGSWDVIESKGAPYDGRLVFLVYSNQLSVFEDGIEVEEYWYESENGVLMLTEKGDDEISAKCEILALTETTAKCRLTDLKYGYGSYTVSLRKKK
;
A
#
# COMPACT_ATOMS: atom_id res chain seq x y z
N MET A 1 -20.30 -11.48 -39.70
CA MET A 1 -19.87 -12.26 -38.68
C MET A 1 -18.53 -11.89 -38.12
N LYS A 2 -17.53 -11.89 -38.87
CA LYS A 2 -16.27 -11.52 -38.41
C LYS A 2 -16.22 -10.10 -37.93
N LYS A 3 -16.87 -9.22 -38.59
CA LYS A 3 -16.94 -7.89 -38.14
C LYS A 3 -17.53 -7.76 -36.81
N PHE A 4 -18.46 -8.60 -36.56
CA PHE A 4 -19.14 -8.65 -35.33
C PHE A 4 -18.17 -9.04 -34.22
N LEU A 5 -17.30 -9.94 -34.56
CA LEU A 5 -16.32 -10.39 -33.64
C LEU A 5 -15.34 -9.30 -33.37
N LEU A 6 -15.01 -8.57 -34.40
CA LEU A 6 -14.09 -7.50 -34.23
C LEU A 6 -14.66 -6.45 -33.33
N LEU A 7 -15.91 -6.22 -33.51
CA LEU A 7 -16.60 -5.27 -32.70
C LEU A 7 -16.56 -5.68 -31.26
N LEU A 8 -16.74 -6.93 -31.03
CA LEU A 8 -16.72 -7.45 -29.72
C LEU A 8 -15.37 -7.27 -29.12
N ALA A 9 -14.37 -7.58 -29.87
CA ALA A 9 -13.03 -7.45 -29.41
C ALA A 9 -12.70 -6.01 -29.10
N PHE A 10 -13.36 -5.13 -29.79
CA PHE A 10 -13.12 -3.75 -29.57
C PHE A 10 -13.74 -3.27 -28.29
N ILE A 11 -14.89 -3.76 -27.98
CA ILE A 11 -15.59 -3.41 -26.77
C ILE A 11 -14.88 -3.94 -25.56
N LEU A 12 -14.32 -5.09 -25.68
CA LEU A 12 -13.59 -5.71 -24.61
C LEU A 12 -12.50 -4.82 -24.04
N PRO A 13 -11.66 -4.25 -24.86
CA PRO A 13 -10.64 -3.37 -24.34
C PRO A 13 -11.22 -2.22 -23.56
N MET A 14 -12.36 -1.78 -23.96
CA MET A 14 -12.99 -0.72 -23.24
C MET A 14 -13.39 -1.18 -21.86
N ALA A 15 -13.97 -2.31 -21.81
CA ALA A 15 -14.35 -2.88 -20.54
C ALA A 15 -13.12 -3.08 -19.71
N CYS A 16 -12.06 -3.47 -20.35
CA CYS A 16 -10.83 -3.67 -19.63
C CYS A 16 -10.28 -2.38 -19.07
N SER A 17 -10.63 -1.27 -19.68
CA SER A 17 -10.18 -0.04 -19.10
C SER A 17 -10.80 0.18 -17.76
N PHE A 18 -11.93 -0.41 -17.51
CA PHE A 18 -12.53 -0.31 -16.22
C PHE A 18 -11.81 -1.21 -15.28
N VAL A 19 -11.22 -2.21 -15.83
CA VAL A 19 -10.42 -3.08 -15.04
C VAL A 19 -9.21 -2.31 -14.59
N ALA A 20 -9.02 -1.14 -15.12
CA ALA A 20 -8.01 -0.28 -14.61
C ALA A 20 -8.29 -0.04 -13.13
N CYS A 21 -9.50 -0.26 -12.73
CA CYS A 21 -9.80 -0.20 -11.33
C CYS A 21 -9.05 -1.28 -10.61
N SER A 22 -8.81 -2.38 -11.26
CA SER A 22 -8.07 -3.46 -10.63
C SER A 22 -6.59 -3.14 -10.62
N SER A 23 -6.18 -2.10 -11.30
CA SER A 23 -4.81 -1.68 -11.20
C SER A 23 -4.56 -1.10 -9.82
N ASP A 24 -5.62 -0.92 -9.03
CA ASP A 24 -5.48 -0.55 -7.65
C ASP A 24 -4.78 -1.66 -6.88
N ASP A 25 -4.74 -2.85 -7.46
CA ASP A 25 -4.08 -3.98 -6.82
C ASP A 25 -2.60 -4.07 -7.16
N GLU A 26 -2.11 -3.19 -8.02
CA GLU A 26 -0.71 -3.20 -8.41
C GLU A 26 0.04 -2.03 -7.84
N PRO A 27 1.27 -2.24 -7.35
CA PRO A 27 2.06 -1.15 -6.80
C PRO A 27 2.39 -0.14 -7.88
N LEU A 28 2.52 1.10 -7.50
CA LEU A 28 2.95 2.15 -8.39
C LEU A 28 4.41 1.91 -8.79
N THR A 29 4.72 2.07 -10.06
CA THR A 29 6.10 1.93 -10.51
C THR A 29 6.86 3.23 -10.32
N GLU A 30 6.14 4.33 -10.34
CA GLU A 30 6.74 5.64 -10.12
C GLU A 30 5.88 6.45 -9.17
N TYR A 31 6.49 7.15 -8.25
CA TYR A 31 5.80 8.03 -7.33
C TYR A 31 6.80 9.00 -6.74
N ASN A 32 6.29 10.11 -6.22
CA ASN A 32 7.13 11.08 -5.55
C ASN A 32 7.42 10.56 -4.14
N ALA A 33 8.65 10.14 -3.92
CA ALA A 33 9.03 9.56 -2.63
C ALA A 33 8.86 10.51 -1.46
N ASP A 34 8.90 11.81 -1.72
CA ASP A 34 8.73 12.79 -0.65
C ASP A 34 7.30 12.83 -0.15
N TRP A 35 6.36 12.40 -0.98
CA TRP A 35 4.94 12.43 -0.60
C TRP A 35 4.60 11.38 0.44
N ILE A 36 5.34 10.27 0.49
CA ILE A 36 5.03 9.21 1.46
C ILE A 36 5.53 9.57 2.85
N ILE A 37 6.50 10.48 2.94
CA ILE A 37 7.08 10.86 4.23
C ILE A 37 6.10 11.74 5.00
N GLY A 38 5.86 11.38 6.24
CA GLY A 38 4.98 12.15 7.11
C GLY A 38 4.17 11.25 8.01
N SER A 39 3.21 11.85 8.66
CA SER A 39 2.32 11.15 9.59
C SER A 39 0.98 10.94 8.88
N TRP A 40 0.49 9.71 8.93
CA TRP A 40 -0.70 9.31 8.19
C TRP A 40 -1.74 8.68 9.11
N ASP A 41 -2.97 9.19 9.05
CA ASP A 41 -4.10 8.54 9.73
C ASP A 41 -4.62 7.43 8.85
N VAL A 42 -4.86 6.27 9.42
CA VAL A 42 -5.53 5.19 8.70
C VAL A 42 -7.02 5.46 8.80
N ILE A 43 -7.64 5.78 7.68
CA ILE A 43 -9.06 6.13 7.65
C ILE A 43 -9.93 4.93 7.30
N GLU A 44 -9.34 3.89 6.72
CA GLU A 44 -10.05 2.67 6.39
C GLU A 44 -9.05 1.53 6.32
N SER A 45 -9.42 0.36 6.79
CA SER A 45 -8.57 -0.82 6.68
C SER A 45 -9.41 -2.05 6.44
N LYS A 46 -8.84 -3.01 5.73
CA LYS A 46 -9.48 -4.30 5.47
C LYS A 46 -8.51 -5.40 5.85
N GLY A 47 -8.89 -6.17 6.82
CA GLY A 47 -8.07 -7.31 7.24
C GLY A 47 -6.93 -6.99 8.18
N ALA A 48 -6.85 -5.76 8.68
CA ALA A 48 -5.77 -5.37 9.58
C ALA A 48 -5.89 -6.12 10.90
N PRO A 49 -4.76 -6.53 11.48
CA PRO A 49 -4.77 -7.28 12.74
C PRO A 49 -4.91 -6.41 13.99
N TYR A 50 -5.33 -5.17 13.83
CA TYR A 50 -5.45 -4.23 14.93
C TYR A 50 -6.88 -3.74 15.06
N ASP A 51 -7.33 -3.55 16.29
CA ASP A 51 -8.69 -3.09 16.55
C ASP A 51 -8.77 -1.60 16.81
N GLY A 52 -7.66 -0.97 17.13
CA GLY A 52 -7.63 0.42 17.50
C GLY A 52 -7.38 1.36 16.32
N ARG A 53 -7.24 2.62 16.64
CA ARG A 53 -6.98 3.64 15.64
C ARG A 53 -5.51 3.59 15.26
N LEU A 54 -5.24 3.47 13.97
CA LEU A 54 -3.88 3.34 13.47
C LEU A 54 -3.35 4.64 12.91
N VAL A 55 -2.08 4.90 13.17
CA VAL A 55 -1.34 6.00 12.57
C VAL A 55 -0.03 5.42 12.06
N PHE A 56 0.33 5.76 10.83
CA PHE A 56 1.61 5.37 10.26
C PHE A 56 2.50 6.60 10.26
N LEU A 57 3.70 6.44 10.75
CA LEU A 57 4.69 7.51 10.72
C LEU A 57 5.83 7.07 9.80
N VAL A 58 6.01 7.79 8.71
CA VAL A 58 6.97 7.41 7.68
C VAL A 58 8.09 8.43 7.60
N TYR A 59 9.31 7.96 7.76
CA TYR A 59 10.52 8.74 7.55
C TYR A 59 11.19 8.25 6.27
N SER A 60 12.34 8.78 5.94
CA SER A 60 13.01 8.40 4.70
C SER A 60 13.46 6.94 4.66
N ASN A 61 13.65 6.31 5.81
CA ASN A 61 14.09 4.92 5.87
C ASN A 61 13.45 4.13 7.02
N GLN A 62 12.42 4.69 7.65
CA GLN A 62 11.74 4.04 8.76
C GLN A 62 10.24 4.18 8.63
N LEU A 63 9.53 3.17 9.07
CA LEU A 63 8.09 3.20 9.15
C LEU A 63 7.67 2.68 10.52
N SER A 64 6.89 3.45 11.23
CA SER A 64 6.36 3.06 12.54
C SER A 64 4.85 3.01 12.48
N VAL A 65 4.28 2.04 13.16
CA VAL A 65 2.83 1.87 13.26
C VAL A 65 2.42 2.10 14.70
N PHE A 66 1.46 2.97 14.89
CA PHE A 66 0.93 3.28 16.21
C PHE A 66 -0.53 2.85 16.28
N GLU A 67 -0.90 2.24 17.37
CA GLU A 67 -2.30 1.89 17.65
C GLU A 67 -2.70 2.61 18.92
N ASP A 68 -3.72 3.47 18.82
CA ASP A 68 -4.20 4.28 19.95
C ASP A 68 -3.07 5.06 20.63
N GLY A 69 -2.13 5.57 19.82
CA GLY A 69 -1.05 6.38 20.32
C GLY A 69 0.16 5.62 20.84
N ILE A 70 0.12 4.31 20.80
CA ILE A 70 1.23 3.48 21.28
C ILE A 70 1.90 2.82 20.09
N GLU A 71 3.22 2.92 19.99
CA GLU A 71 3.95 2.30 18.91
C GLU A 71 3.90 0.78 19.04
N VAL A 72 3.35 0.12 18.05
CA VAL A 72 3.20 -1.33 18.05
C VAL A 72 4.14 -2.03 17.10
N GLU A 73 4.61 -1.34 16.07
CA GLU A 73 5.59 -1.91 15.15
C GLU A 73 6.54 -0.84 14.67
N GLU A 74 7.78 -1.22 14.44
CA GLU A 74 8.81 -0.30 14.00
C GLU A 74 9.70 -1.02 13.01
N TYR A 75 9.86 -0.43 11.83
CA TYR A 75 10.60 -1.05 10.73
C TYR A 75 11.62 -0.11 10.13
N TRP A 76 12.70 -0.71 9.63
CA TRP A 76 13.54 -0.06 8.62
C TRP A 76 12.95 -0.44 7.28
N TYR A 77 13.10 0.41 6.27
CA TYR A 77 12.62 0.01 4.94
C TYR A 77 13.56 0.47 3.84
N GLU A 78 13.47 -0.26 2.72
CA GLU A 78 14.10 0.12 1.47
C GLU A 78 12.99 0.16 0.45
N SER A 79 13.02 1.16 -0.43
CA SER A 79 11.97 1.36 -1.42
C SER A 79 12.43 0.90 -2.79
N GLU A 80 11.59 0.14 -3.47
CA GLU A 80 11.90 -0.33 -4.80
C GLU A 80 10.60 -0.45 -5.59
N ASN A 81 10.46 0.38 -6.65
CA ASN A 81 9.29 0.35 -7.54
C ASN A 81 7.93 0.35 -6.82
N GLY A 82 7.77 1.28 -5.91
CA GLY A 82 6.49 1.41 -5.22
C GLY A 82 6.27 0.40 -4.11
N VAL A 83 7.29 -0.37 -3.77
CA VAL A 83 7.20 -1.34 -2.70
C VAL A 83 8.22 -1.00 -1.64
N LEU A 84 7.78 -0.91 -0.39
CA LEU A 84 8.66 -0.71 0.74
C LEU A 84 8.93 -2.08 1.35
N MET A 85 10.17 -2.51 1.33
CA MET A 85 10.55 -3.78 1.95
C MET A 85 10.90 -3.50 3.38
N LEU A 86 10.13 -4.07 4.30
CA LEU A 86 10.20 -3.75 5.72
C LEU A 86 10.97 -4.80 6.51
N THR A 87 11.87 -4.33 7.36
CA THR A 87 12.62 -5.19 8.27
C THR A 87 12.39 -4.69 9.67
N GLU A 88 11.90 -5.55 10.55
CA GLU A 88 11.67 -5.15 11.93
C GLU A 88 12.98 -4.74 12.56
N LYS A 89 12.97 -3.70 13.38
CA LYS A 89 14.17 -3.24 14.05
C LYS A 89 14.67 -4.34 14.97
N GLY A 90 15.96 -4.61 14.86
CA GLY A 90 16.57 -5.70 15.62
C GLY A 90 16.62 -7.03 14.88
N ASP A 91 16.08 -7.07 13.66
CA ASP A 91 16.08 -8.28 12.85
C ASP A 91 16.93 -8.05 11.59
N ASP A 92 17.36 -9.12 10.96
CA ASP A 92 18.20 -9.06 9.75
C ASP A 92 17.43 -9.43 8.50
N GLU A 93 16.23 -9.96 8.64
CA GLU A 93 15.46 -10.42 7.51
C GLU A 93 14.26 -9.54 7.23
N ILE A 94 13.87 -9.48 5.96
CA ILE A 94 12.68 -8.75 5.57
C ILE A 94 11.47 -9.43 6.19
N SER A 95 10.70 -8.69 6.95
CA SER A 95 9.56 -9.25 7.66
C SER A 95 8.23 -8.96 7.00
N ALA A 96 8.17 -7.91 6.18
CA ALA A 96 6.92 -7.54 5.54
C ALA A 96 7.21 -6.68 4.31
N LYS A 97 6.18 -6.44 3.52
CA LYS A 97 6.29 -5.46 2.43
C LYS A 97 5.07 -4.57 2.46
N CYS A 98 5.25 -3.34 2.05
CA CYS A 98 4.19 -2.37 1.94
C CYS A 98 4.14 -1.91 0.48
N GLU A 99 3.10 -2.32 -0.23
CA GLU A 99 2.94 -1.94 -1.63
C GLU A 99 2.12 -0.67 -1.69
N ILE A 100 2.66 0.36 -2.33
CA ILE A 100 1.95 1.63 -2.47
C ILE A 100 1.09 1.54 -3.72
N LEU A 101 -0.21 1.49 -3.52
CA LEU A 101 -1.16 1.29 -4.61
C LEU A 101 -1.66 2.61 -5.19
N ALA A 102 -1.68 3.65 -4.39
CA ALA A 102 -2.05 4.98 -4.82
C ALA A 102 -1.39 5.99 -3.90
N LEU A 103 -1.00 7.14 -4.42
CA LEU A 103 -0.34 8.16 -3.61
C LEU A 103 -0.56 9.54 -4.21
N THR A 104 -1.04 10.44 -3.36
CA THR A 104 -1.08 11.87 -3.66
C THR A 104 -0.35 12.59 -2.53
N GLU A 105 -0.33 13.90 -2.54
CA GLU A 105 0.31 14.64 -1.46
C GLU A 105 -0.40 14.46 -0.12
N THR A 106 -1.68 14.13 -0.15
CA THR A 106 -2.48 14.06 1.07
C THR A 106 -3.16 12.72 1.32
N THR A 107 -3.16 11.83 0.36
CA THR A 107 -3.80 10.52 0.50
C THR A 107 -2.92 9.41 -0.03
N ALA A 108 -3.13 8.21 0.49
CA ALA A 108 -2.41 7.03 0.02
C ALA A 108 -3.26 5.79 0.24
N LYS A 109 -2.95 4.76 -0.53
CA LYS A 109 -3.54 3.45 -0.34
C LYS A 109 -2.41 2.46 -0.41
N CYS A 110 -2.33 1.57 0.56
CA CYS A 110 -1.23 0.62 0.67
C CYS A 110 -1.72 -0.76 1.03
N ARG A 111 -0.98 -1.76 0.59
CA ARG A 111 -1.23 -3.13 0.97
C ARG A 111 -0.01 -3.65 1.71
N LEU A 112 -0.20 -4.07 2.95
CA LEU A 112 0.87 -4.60 3.77
C LEU A 112 0.75 -6.11 3.80
N THR A 113 1.85 -6.80 3.53
CA THR A 113 1.88 -8.25 3.52
C THR A 113 2.94 -8.74 4.48
N ASP A 114 2.54 -9.63 5.37
CA ASP A 114 3.47 -10.26 6.31
C ASP A 114 4.23 -11.35 5.58
N LEU A 115 5.55 -11.26 5.54
CA LEU A 115 6.39 -12.22 4.87
C LEU A 115 7.07 -13.18 5.84
N LYS A 116 7.04 -12.85 7.12
CA LYS A 116 7.78 -13.63 8.11
C LYS A 116 6.95 -14.74 8.73
N TYR A 117 5.71 -14.42 9.10
CA TYR A 117 4.86 -15.37 9.81
C TYR A 117 3.71 -15.93 8.98
N GLY A 118 3.51 -15.40 7.79
CA GLY A 118 2.46 -15.89 6.92
C GLY A 118 1.05 -15.50 7.31
N TYR A 119 0.90 -14.39 8.01
CA TYR A 119 -0.43 -13.93 8.44
C TYR A 119 -1.28 -13.32 7.32
N GLY A 120 -0.72 -13.21 6.13
CA GLY A 120 -1.48 -12.68 5.01
C GLY A 120 -1.25 -11.20 4.81
N SER A 121 -2.22 -10.54 4.21
CA SER A 121 -2.08 -9.13 3.90
C SER A 121 -3.33 -8.36 4.28
N TYR A 122 -3.18 -7.05 4.43
CA TYR A 122 -4.30 -6.16 4.65
C TYR A 122 -4.05 -4.86 3.89
N THR A 123 -5.15 -4.15 3.61
CA THR A 123 -5.10 -2.92 2.84
C THR A 123 -5.53 -1.76 3.73
N VAL A 124 -4.87 -0.63 3.58
CA VAL A 124 -5.21 0.58 4.33
C VAL A 124 -5.35 1.75 3.41
N SER A 125 -6.28 2.64 3.73
CA SER A 125 -6.39 3.93 3.09
C SER A 125 -5.92 4.96 4.10
N LEU A 126 -5.08 5.86 3.66
CA LEU A 126 -4.38 6.80 4.53
C LEU A 126 -4.67 8.24 4.15
N ARG A 127 -4.70 9.09 5.16
CA ARG A 127 -4.81 10.53 4.95
C ARG A 127 -3.70 11.19 5.75
N LYS A 128 -2.96 12.07 5.10
CA LYS A 128 -1.84 12.74 5.76
C LYS A 128 -2.35 13.70 6.83
N LYS A 129 -1.73 13.65 7.98
CA LYS A 129 -2.05 14.55 9.07
C LYS A 129 -1.46 15.91 8.76
N LYS A 130 -2.18 16.94 9.18
CA LYS A 130 -1.71 18.30 8.97
C LYS A 130 -0.75 18.71 10.06
#